data_b1d70e84748d5912f37ab82e56eab0a3
#
_entry.id   b1d70e84748d5912f37ab82e56eab0a3
#
_cell.length_a   1.000
_cell.length_b   1.000
_cell.length_c   1.000
_cell.angle_alpha   90.00
_cell.angle_beta   90.00
_cell.angle_gamma   90.00
#
_symmetry.space_group_name_H-M   'P 1'
#
loop_
_entity.id
_entity.type
_entity.pdbx_description
1 polymer ?
#
loop_
_entity_poly.entity_id
_entity_poly.type
_entity_poly.pdbx_seq_one_letter_code
_entity_poly.pdbx_strand_id
1 'polypeptide(L)'
;MLLARLEQENNKLATNPKSIKVQVVETRKSAGRRPRPPSMAQLRQMVHGPTPSSLRYSLLPPPPMTDLEFYLALVKDYRQTAARLPTLLSNKIRKGIPPPLRGIVWQSMSGARDSVLEEAFDRLSGESSPYEGIIGKDLNRSFPGVEMFMDPEGEGQRMLGRVLKCFSLYDDKIGYCQGLAFLVGPLLMHMPDKQAFCVLVK
;
A
#
# COMPACT_ATOMS: atom_id res chain seq x y z
N MET A 1 4.01 19.66 19.99
CA MET A 1 4.03 20.70 18.91
C MET A 1 3.52 20.19 17.55
N LEU A 2 3.98 19.05 17.06
CA LEU A 2 3.62 18.55 15.69
C LEU A 2 2.11 18.36 15.49
N LEU A 3 1.45 17.57 16.36
CA LEU A 3 0.02 17.30 16.26
C LEU A 3 -0.83 18.58 16.31
N ALA A 4 -0.53 19.51 17.20
CA ALA A 4 -1.26 20.77 17.31
C ALA A 4 -1.24 21.60 15.99
N ARG A 5 -0.11 21.60 15.28
CA ARG A 5 0.01 22.26 13.99
C ARG A 5 -0.82 21.59 12.90
N LEU A 6 -0.80 20.26 12.87
CA LEU A 6 -1.63 19.49 11.93
C LEU A 6 -3.13 19.63 12.25
N GLU A 7 -3.49 19.71 13.52
CA GLU A 7 -4.87 19.97 13.96
C GLU A 7 -5.34 21.37 13.54
N GLN A 8 -4.48 22.39 13.63
CA GLN A 8 -4.83 23.72 13.10
C GLN A 8 -5.09 23.71 11.58
N GLU A 9 -4.27 23.00 10.82
CA GLU A 9 -4.47 22.84 9.37
C GLU A 9 -5.76 22.10 9.07
N ASN A 10 -6.04 21.00 9.79
CA ASN A 10 -7.29 20.25 9.67
C ASN A 10 -8.52 21.13 9.95
N ASN A 11 -8.48 21.94 11.01
CA ASN A 11 -9.58 22.83 11.38
C ASN A 11 -9.83 23.93 10.33
N LYS A 12 -8.76 24.51 9.76
CA LYS A 12 -8.89 25.45 8.64
C LYS A 12 -9.58 24.82 7.42
N LEU A 13 -9.23 23.57 7.10
CA LEU A 13 -9.86 22.85 6.01
C LEU A 13 -11.32 22.45 6.33
N ALA A 14 -11.63 22.15 7.59
CA ALA A 14 -12.96 21.73 8.03
C ALA A 14 -14.00 22.86 7.96
N THR A 15 -13.57 24.14 7.94
CA THR A 15 -14.46 25.29 7.76
C THR A 15 -14.97 25.43 6.31
N ASN A 16 -14.34 24.75 5.35
CA ASN A 16 -14.80 24.78 3.96
C ASN A 16 -16.00 23.83 3.78
N PRO A 17 -17.20 24.32 3.33
CA PRO A 17 -18.39 23.49 3.17
C PRO A 17 -18.24 22.35 2.14
N LYS A 18 -17.28 22.43 1.23
CA LYS A 18 -16.97 21.39 0.23
C LYS A 18 -15.98 20.33 0.75
N SER A 19 -15.52 20.43 1.98
CA SER A 19 -14.57 19.50 2.56
C SER A 19 -15.24 18.15 2.90
N ILE A 20 -14.54 17.06 2.59
CA ILE A 20 -14.99 15.70 2.91
C ILE A 20 -14.13 15.17 4.06
N LYS A 21 -14.79 14.55 5.04
CA LYS A 21 -14.15 13.90 6.18
C LYS A 21 -14.03 12.39 5.94
N VAL A 22 -12.91 11.82 6.29
CA VAL A 22 -12.73 10.36 6.30
C VAL A 22 -13.46 9.79 7.51
N GLN A 23 -14.23 8.72 7.31
CA GLN A 23 -14.82 7.92 8.38
C GLN A 23 -13.94 6.71 8.64
N VAL A 24 -13.63 6.47 9.91
CA VAL A 24 -12.87 5.29 10.33
C VAL A 24 -13.85 4.15 10.60
N VAL A 25 -13.77 3.10 9.79
CA VAL A 25 -14.51 1.86 10.05
C VAL A 25 -13.71 1.02 11.06
N GLU A 26 -14.36 0.60 12.13
CA GLU A 26 -13.74 -0.32 13.09
C GLU A 26 -13.61 -1.71 12.46
N THR A 27 -12.38 -2.08 12.10
CA THR A 27 -12.05 -3.46 11.71
C THR A 27 -11.67 -4.28 12.94
N ARG A 28 -12.02 -5.56 12.95
CA ARG A 28 -11.65 -6.49 14.03
C ARG A 28 -10.15 -6.45 14.28
N LYS A 29 -9.74 -6.43 15.55
CA LYS A 29 -8.32 -6.43 15.94
C LYS A 29 -7.69 -7.75 15.46
N SER A 30 -6.67 -7.67 14.61
CA SER A 30 -5.82 -8.81 14.31
C SER A 30 -4.96 -9.13 15.55
N ALA A 31 -4.81 -10.42 15.86
CA ALA A 31 -4.06 -10.89 17.02
C ALA A 31 -2.53 -10.86 16.81
N GLY A 32 -2.05 -10.43 15.64
CA GLY A 32 -0.64 -10.43 15.28
C GLY A 32 0.16 -9.23 15.83
N ARG A 33 1.45 -9.45 16.08
CA ARG A 33 2.40 -8.39 16.45
C ARG A 33 2.67 -7.50 15.23
N ARG A 34 2.28 -6.22 15.30
CA ARG A 34 2.50 -5.27 14.20
C ARG A 34 3.98 -4.92 14.06
N PRO A 35 4.55 -4.99 12.84
CA PRO A 35 5.89 -4.49 12.57
C PRO A 35 6.03 -3.02 12.98
N ARG A 36 7.23 -2.65 13.46
CA ARG A 36 7.50 -1.28 13.89
C ARG A 36 7.40 -0.32 12.70
N PRO A 37 6.64 0.79 12.79
CA PRO A 37 6.55 1.77 11.73
C PRO A 37 7.92 2.41 11.46
N PRO A 38 8.20 2.85 10.21
CA PRO A 38 9.45 3.52 9.87
C PRO A 38 9.63 4.83 10.65
N SER A 39 10.87 5.15 10.96
CA SER A 39 11.24 6.40 11.62
C SER A 39 11.22 7.59 10.64
N MET A 40 11.27 8.83 11.16
CA MET A 40 11.39 10.03 10.34
C MET A 40 12.64 9.99 9.43
N ALA A 41 13.75 9.44 9.92
CA ALA A 41 14.98 9.31 9.14
C ALA A 41 14.76 8.36 7.95
N GLN A 42 14.10 7.21 8.18
CA GLN A 42 13.75 6.27 7.12
C GLN A 42 12.77 6.86 6.09
N LEU A 43 11.75 7.60 6.54
CA LEU A 43 10.85 8.30 5.61
C LEU A 43 11.57 9.35 4.77
N ARG A 44 12.48 10.13 5.37
CA ARG A 44 13.31 11.09 4.64
C ARG A 44 14.20 10.38 3.62
N GLN A 45 14.81 9.26 3.97
CA GLN A 45 15.61 8.47 3.06
C GLN A 45 14.79 7.90 1.90
N MET A 46 13.54 7.46 2.13
CA MET A 46 12.63 7.01 1.07
C MET A 46 12.26 8.12 0.09
N VAL A 47 12.13 9.37 0.58
CA VAL A 47 11.76 10.53 -0.24
C VAL A 47 12.96 11.12 -0.98
N HIS A 48 14.14 11.14 -0.35
CA HIS A 48 15.36 11.77 -0.88
C HIS A 48 16.44 10.78 -1.31
N GLY A 49 16.25 9.48 -1.03
CA GLY A 49 17.17 8.42 -1.42
C GLY A 49 17.03 8.02 -2.90
N PRO A 50 17.94 7.17 -3.41
CA PRO A 50 17.83 6.63 -4.75
C PRO A 50 16.53 5.83 -4.87
N THR A 51 15.70 6.21 -5.85
CA THR A 51 14.46 5.50 -6.15
C THR A 51 14.78 4.10 -6.69
N PRO A 52 14.15 3.03 -6.16
CA PRO A 52 14.21 1.73 -6.80
C PRO A 52 13.80 1.80 -8.26
N SER A 53 14.38 0.97 -9.11
CA SER A 53 14.12 0.96 -10.56
C SER A 53 12.63 0.85 -10.90
N SER A 54 11.85 0.16 -10.06
CA SER A 54 10.41 0.03 -10.15
C SER A 54 9.61 1.33 -9.90
N LEU A 55 10.25 2.36 -9.32
CA LEU A 55 9.62 3.64 -9.00
C LEU A 55 10.04 4.78 -9.94
N ARG A 56 10.70 4.49 -11.06
CA ARG A 56 11.18 5.50 -12.03
C ARG A 56 10.07 6.36 -12.68
N TYR A 57 8.81 6.02 -12.46
CA TYR A 57 7.67 6.83 -12.91
C TYR A 57 7.50 8.15 -12.16
N SER A 58 8.29 8.40 -11.13
CA SER A 58 8.10 9.52 -10.24
C SER A 58 9.20 10.59 -10.44
N LEU A 59 9.05 11.38 -11.50
CA LEU A 59 9.80 12.64 -11.68
C LEU A 59 9.24 13.78 -10.80
N LEU A 60 8.38 13.46 -9.83
CA LEU A 60 7.79 14.46 -8.95
C LEU A 60 8.79 14.91 -7.89
N PRO A 61 8.89 16.23 -7.61
CA PRO A 61 9.72 16.74 -6.54
C PRO A 61 9.31 16.14 -5.19
N PRO A 62 10.27 15.97 -4.26
CA PRO A 62 9.95 15.46 -2.93
C PRO A 62 8.92 16.37 -2.24
N PRO A 63 8.02 15.78 -1.44
CA PRO A 63 6.98 16.54 -0.76
C PRO A 63 7.61 17.52 0.25
N PRO A 64 6.98 18.68 0.50
CA PRO A 64 7.43 19.63 1.50
C PRO A 64 7.46 19.01 2.91
N MET A 65 8.27 19.57 3.80
CA MET A 65 8.49 19.03 5.16
C MET A 65 7.19 18.82 5.96
N THR A 66 6.20 19.67 5.77
CA THR A 66 4.87 19.53 6.39
C THR A 66 4.13 18.27 5.94
N ASP A 67 4.33 17.86 4.70
CA ASP A 67 3.74 16.62 4.18
C ASP A 67 4.44 15.40 4.77
N LEU A 68 5.75 15.43 4.94
CA LEU A 68 6.48 14.35 5.62
C LEU A 68 6.04 14.18 7.07
N GLU A 69 5.83 15.27 7.78
CA GLU A 69 5.33 15.24 9.16
C GLU A 69 3.93 14.62 9.25
N PHE A 70 3.04 14.98 8.34
CA PHE A 70 1.71 14.38 8.23
C PHE A 70 1.79 12.88 7.94
N TYR A 71 2.56 12.47 6.92
CA TYR A 71 2.68 11.06 6.57
C TYR A 71 3.38 10.24 7.64
N LEU A 72 4.32 10.83 8.41
CA LEU A 72 4.89 10.16 9.56
C LEU A 72 3.83 9.84 10.63
N ALA A 73 2.98 10.81 10.97
CA ALA A 73 1.89 10.60 11.93
C ALA A 73 0.92 9.53 11.43
N LEU A 74 0.55 9.58 10.14
CA LEU A 74 -0.33 8.61 9.48
C LEU A 74 0.22 7.19 9.52
N VAL A 75 1.49 7.01 9.17
CA VAL A 75 2.14 5.69 9.13
C VAL A 75 2.35 5.13 10.54
N LYS A 76 2.54 6.01 11.54
CA LYS A 76 2.69 5.61 12.94
C LYS A 76 1.38 5.08 13.53
N ASP A 77 0.29 5.81 13.32
CA ASP A 77 -1.04 5.43 13.78
C ASP A 77 -2.11 6.04 12.85
N TYR A 78 -2.55 5.24 11.88
CA TYR A 78 -3.60 5.65 10.94
C TYR A 78 -4.91 6.01 11.67
N ARG A 79 -5.35 5.18 12.63
CA ARG A 79 -6.64 5.37 13.29
C ARG A 79 -6.68 6.67 14.08
N GLN A 80 -5.63 6.94 14.84
CA GLN A 80 -5.53 8.18 15.60
C GLN A 80 -5.45 9.40 14.65
N THR A 81 -4.66 9.29 13.58
CA THR A 81 -4.52 10.37 12.59
C THR A 81 -5.84 10.63 11.87
N ALA A 82 -6.53 9.59 11.44
CA ALA A 82 -7.84 9.73 10.77
C ALA A 82 -8.92 10.31 11.70
N ALA A 83 -8.94 9.91 12.97
CA ALA A 83 -9.88 10.45 13.95
C ALA A 83 -9.63 11.95 14.26
N ARG A 84 -8.35 12.35 14.38
CA ARG A 84 -7.97 13.73 14.73
C ARG A 84 -7.94 14.68 13.53
N LEU A 85 -7.58 14.18 12.35
CA LEU A 85 -7.30 14.96 11.15
C LEU A 85 -8.13 14.52 9.93
N PRO A 86 -9.45 14.26 10.06
CA PRO A 86 -10.24 13.62 9.00
C PRO A 86 -10.32 14.44 7.71
N THR A 87 -10.36 15.76 7.81
CA THR A 87 -10.45 16.67 6.66
C THR A 87 -9.10 16.82 5.97
N LEU A 88 -8.03 16.96 6.75
CA LEU A 88 -6.67 17.04 6.24
C LEU A 88 -6.27 15.72 5.54
N LEU A 89 -6.60 14.58 6.14
CA LEU A 89 -6.37 13.25 5.56
C LEU A 89 -7.08 13.11 4.21
N SER A 90 -8.37 13.43 4.15
CA SER A 90 -9.13 13.40 2.90
C SER A 90 -8.51 14.30 1.82
N ASN A 91 -8.10 15.50 2.19
CA ASN A 91 -7.45 16.45 1.28
C ASN A 91 -6.12 15.91 0.75
N LYS A 92 -5.24 15.38 1.63
CA LYS A 92 -3.95 14.83 1.22
C LYS A 92 -4.08 13.61 0.32
N ILE A 93 -5.02 12.69 0.61
CA ILE A 93 -5.27 11.52 -0.24
C ILE A 93 -5.78 11.95 -1.62
N ARG A 94 -6.72 12.89 -1.68
CA ARG A 94 -7.30 13.40 -2.95
C ARG A 94 -6.29 14.13 -3.82
N LYS A 95 -5.34 14.84 -3.22
CA LYS A 95 -4.21 15.47 -3.92
C LYS A 95 -3.18 14.45 -4.43
N GLY A 96 -3.27 13.23 -3.98
CA GLY A 96 -2.37 12.14 -4.29
C GLY A 96 -1.29 11.95 -3.24
N ILE A 97 -1.03 10.69 -2.91
CA ILE A 97 0.07 10.30 -2.02
C ILE A 97 1.36 10.32 -2.84
N PRO A 98 2.45 10.97 -2.34
CA PRO A 98 3.73 10.96 -3.03
C PRO A 98 4.19 9.52 -3.33
N PRO A 99 4.61 9.22 -4.57
CA PRO A 99 4.93 7.85 -4.99
C PRO A 99 5.88 7.09 -4.06
N PRO A 100 6.97 7.68 -3.52
CA PRO A 100 7.87 6.97 -2.61
C PRO A 100 7.21 6.56 -1.28
N LEU A 101 6.09 7.20 -0.91
CA LEU A 101 5.39 6.93 0.34
C LEU A 101 4.16 6.04 0.17
N ARG A 102 3.71 5.77 -1.07
CA ARG A 102 2.47 5.03 -1.33
C ARG A 102 2.47 3.67 -0.64
N GLY A 103 3.52 2.88 -0.79
CA GLY A 103 3.59 1.54 -0.23
C GLY A 103 3.38 1.51 1.29
N ILE A 104 4.12 2.34 2.03
CA ILE A 104 4.02 2.37 3.50
C ILE A 104 2.71 3.00 3.99
N VAL A 105 2.18 3.99 3.25
CA VAL A 105 0.90 4.63 3.58
C VAL A 105 -0.25 3.67 3.33
N TRP A 106 -0.28 2.96 2.20
CA TRP A 106 -1.32 1.96 1.91
C TRP A 106 -1.33 0.83 2.92
N GLN A 107 -0.15 0.29 3.31
CA GLN A 107 -0.04 -0.70 4.37
C GLN A 107 -0.59 -0.20 5.72
N SER A 108 -0.33 1.08 6.04
CA SER A 108 -0.83 1.67 7.29
C SER A 108 -2.34 1.88 7.26
N MET A 109 -2.87 2.37 6.14
CA MET A 109 -4.31 2.64 5.96
C MET A 109 -5.14 1.36 5.95
N SER A 110 -4.66 0.30 5.30
CA SER A 110 -5.34 -1.00 5.25
C SER A 110 -5.16 -1.83 6.53
N GLY A 111 -4.19 -1.47 7.38
CA GLY A 111 -3.83 -2.30 8.54
C GLY A 111 -3.09 -3.59 8.15
N ALA A 112 -2.47 -3.62 6.97
CA ALA A 112 -1.82 -4.78 6.38
C ALA A 112 -0.48 -5.16 7.03
N ARG A 113 0.03 -4.38 7.99
CA ARG A 113 1.19 -4.78 8.80
C ARG A 113 0.76 -5.81 9.83
N ASP A 114 0.76 -7.05 9.42
CA ASP A 114 0.20 -8.19 10.16
C ASP A 114 1.10 -9.40 9.97
N SER A 115 1.80 -9.81 11.04
CA SER A 115 2.75 -10.93 10.99
C SER A 115 2.07 -12.26 10.62
N VAL A 116 0.80 -12.43 10.96
CA VAL A 116 0.05 -13.65 10.62
C VAL A 116 -0.16 -13.74 9.09
N LEU A 117 -0.44 -12.60 8.43
CA LEU A 117 -0.55 -12.58 6.97
C LEU A 117 0.81 -12.77 6.29
N GLU A 118 1.88 -12.20 6.85
CA GLU A 118 3.23 -12.39 6.34
C GLU A 118 3.67 -13.86 6.42
N GLU A 119 3.41 -14.53 7.55
CA GLU A 119 3.66 -15.97 7.73
C GLU A 119 2.78 -16.82 6.79
N ALA A 120 1.51 -16.45 6.60
CA ALA A 120 0.62 -17.12 5.65
C ALA A 120 1.18 -17.02 4.21
N PHE A 121 1.66 -15.85 3.80
CA PHE A 121 2.29 -15.67 2.48
C PHE A 121 3.51 -16.57 2.32
N ASP A 122 4.41 -16.61 3.30
CA ASP A 122 5.61 -17.45 3.24
C ASP A 122 5.26 -18.93 3.08
N ARG A 123 4.27 -19.42 3.83
CA ARG A 123 3.78 -20.80 3.72
C ARG A 123 3.15 -21.08 2.36
N LEU A 124 2.20 -20.25 1.92
CA LEU A 124 1.45 -20.45 0.69
C LEU A 124 2.31 -20.27 -0.57
N SER A 125 3.42 -19.54 -0.49
CA SER A 125 4.34 -19.35 -1.62
C SER A 125 4.94 -20.67 -2.13
N GLY A 126 5.08 -21.67 -1.27
CA GLY A 126 5.60 -23.01 -1.61
C GLY A 126 4.52 -23.99 -2.10
N GLU A 127 3.24 -23.65 -1.99
CA GLU A 127 2.13 -24.53 -2.35
C GLU A 127 1.70 -24.33 -3.81
N SER A 128 1.13 -25.37 -4.43
CA SER A 128 0.52 -25.27 -5.78
C SER A 128 -0.94 -24.85 -5.70
N SER A 129 -1.39 -24.07 -6.68
CA SER A 129 -2.79 -23.63 -6.77
C SER A 129 -3.48 -24.23 -8.01
N PRO A 130 -4.75 -24.61 -7.92
CA PRO A 130 -5.53 -25.05 -9.07
C PRO A 130 -5.71 -23.93 -10.11
N TYR A 131 -5.42 -22.69 -9.76
CA TYR A 131 -5.58 -21.51 -10.63
C TYR A 131 -4.30 -21.11 -11.38
N GLU A 132 -3.15 -21.77 -11.17
CA GLU A 132 -1.87 -21.38 -11.78
C GLU A 132 -1.95 -21.26 -13.31
N GLY A 133 -2.67 -22.19 -13.98
CA GLY A 133 -2.83 -22.15 -15.43
C GLY A 133 -3.62 -20.93 -15.94
N ILE A 134 -4.61 -20.46 -15.19
CA ILE A 134 -5.40 -19.27 -15.54
C ILE A 134 -4.60 -18.01 -15.20
N ILE A 135 -3.96 -17.98 -14.04
CA ILE A 135 -3.07 -16.89 -13.61
C ILE A 135 -1.98 -16.66 -14.68
N GLY A 136 -1.29 -17.72 -15.10
CA GLY A 136 -0.22 -17.63 -16.11
C GLY A 136 -0.67 -17.00 -17.43
N LYS A 137 -1.89 -17.30 -17.88
CA LYS A 137 -2.47 -16.67 -19.10
C LYS A 137 -2.73 -15.16 -18.87
N ASP A 138 -3.13 -14.77 -17.67
CA ASP A 138 -3.45 -13.38 -17.34
C ASP A 138 -2.19 -12.54 -17.14
N LEU A 139 -1.09 -13.11 -16.64
CA LEU A 139 0.16 -12.39 -16.43
C LEU A 139 0.65 -11.71 -17.73
N ASN A 140 0.67 -12.45 -18.82
CA ASN A 140 1.21 -11.97 -20.10
C ASN A 140 0.40 -10.84 -20.74
N ARG A 141 -0.87 -10.70 -20.39
CA ARG A 141 -1.79 -9.73 -20.99
C ARG A 141 -2.17 -8.55 -20.11
N SER A 142 -1.88 -8.62 -18.80
CA SER A 142 -2.38 -7.62 -17.85
C SER A 142 -1.65 -6.28 -17.96
N PHE A 143 -0.34 -6.27 -18.24
CA PHE A 143 0.47 -5.05 -18.24
C PHE A 143 1.44 -4.99 -19.44
N PRO A 144 0.95 -4.99 -20.70
CA PRO A 144 1.81 -5.10 -21.88
C PRO A 144 2.75 -3.91 -22.10
N GLY A 145 2.50 -2.77 -21.49
CA GLY A 145 3.31 -1.55 -21.64
C GLY A 145 4.05 -1.12 -20.38
N VAL A 146 4.08 -1.95 -19.33
CA VAL A 146 4.73 -1.62 -18.05
C VAL A 146 6.05 -2.35 -17.92
N GLU A 147 7.17 -1.61 -17.97
CA GLU A 147 8.54 -2.16 -17.97
C GLU A 147 8.76 -3.25 -16.92
N MET A 148 8.24 -3.06 -15.70
CA MET A 148 8.35 -4.02 -14.60
C MET A 148 7.76 -5.40 -14.94
N PHE A 149 6.75 -5.47 -15.80
CA PHE A 149 5.99 -6.68 -16.12
C PHE A 149 6.13 -7.14 -17.58
N MET A 150 7.00 -6.49 -18.38
CA MET A 150 7.17 -6.83 -19.79
C MET A 150 7.90 -8.14 -20.03
N ASP A 151 8.87 -8.47 -19.17
CA ASP A 151 9.64 -9.70 -19.29
C ASP A 151 8.86 -10.88 -18.67
N PRO A 152 8.43 -11.89 -19.47
CA PRO A 152 7.70 -13.06 -18.95
C PRO A 152 8.48 -13.87 -17.90
N GLU A 153 9.82 -13.87 -17.98
CA GLU A 153 10.70 -14.53 -17.02
C GLU A 153 11.25 -13.55 -15.97
N GLY A 154 10.79 -12.30 -16.02
CA GLY A 154 11.24 -11.23 -15.15
C GLY A 154 10.71 -11.33 -13.72
N GLU A 155 11.40 -10.67 -12.80
CA GLU A 155 11.02 -10.65 -11.39
C GLU A 155 9.63 -10.06 -11.17
N GLY A 156 9.21 -9.05 -11.95
CA GLY A 156 7.89 -8.43 -11.85
C GLY A 156 6.75 -9.41 -12.10
N GLN A 157 6.84 -10.22 -13.16
CA GLN A 157 5.83 -11.24 -13.44
C GLN A 157 5.86 -12.37 -12.41
N ARG A 158 7.04 -12.77 -11.93
CA ARG A 158 7.17 -13.75 -10.84
C ARG A 158 6.51 -13.27 -9.56
N MET A 159 6.74 -12.03 -9.16
CA MET A 159 6.10 -11.41 -7.99
C MET A 159 4.57 -11.35 -8.16
N LEU A 160 4.10 -10.90 -9.33
CA LEU A 160 2.68 -10.81 -9.63
C LEU A 160 2.00 -12.18 -9.56
N GLY A 161 2.57 -13.19 -10.19
CA GLY A 161 2.07 -14.57 -10.15
C GLY A 161 2.07 -15.15 -8.74
N ARG A 162 3.12 -14.89 -7.95
CA ARG A 162 3.23 -15.35 -6.56
C ARG A 162 2.13 -14.77 -5.67
N VAL A 163 1.88 -13.46 -5.76
CA VAL A 163 0.81 -12.80 -4.98
C VAL A 163 -0.56 -13.35 -5.35
N LEU A 164 -0.86 -13.47 -6.65
CA LEU A 164 -2.14 -13.99 -7.14
C LEU A 164 -2.35 -15.45 -6.73
N LYS A 165 -1.30 -16.28 -6.81
CA LYS A 165 -1.33 -17.66 -6.35
C LYS A 165 -1.60 -17.76 -4.86
N CYS A 166 -0.84 -17.03 -4.04
CA CYS A 166 -1.04 -17.02 -2.58
C CYS A 166 -2.44 -16.54 -2.20
N PHE A 167 -2.96 -15.51 -2.87
CA PHE A 167 -4.31 -15.02 -2.63
C PHE A 167 -5.37 -16.09 -2.96
N SER A 168 -5.23 -16.78 -4.09
CA SER A 168 -6.17 -17.83 -4.49
C SER A 168 -6.24 -19.02 -3.54
N LEU A 169 -5.15 -19.27 -2.80
CA LEU A 169 -5.07 -20.29 -1.76
C LEU A 169 -5.52 -19.78 -0.39
N TYR A 170 -5.37 -18.50 -0.14
CA TYR A 170 -5.76 -17.87 1.12
C TYR A 170 -7.26 -17.67 1.25
N ASP A 171 -7.89 -17.19 0.18
CA ASP A 171 -9.34 -17.02 0.10
C ASP A 171 -9.93 -18.01 -0.90
N ASP A 172 -10.27 -19.19 -0.40
CA ASP A 172 -10.84 -20.30 -1.19
C ASP A 172 -12.23 -20.00 -1.75
N LYS A 173 -12.94 -19.03 -1.17
CA LYS A 173 -14.28 -18.61 -1.64
C LYS A 173 -14.21 -17.75 -2.89
N ILE A 174 -13.19 -16.87 -2.95
CA ILE A 174 -12.93 -16.04 -4.13
C ILE A 174 -12.06 -16.83 -5.11
N GLY A 175 -11.04 -17.55 -4.62
CA GLY A 175 -10.04 -18.21 -5.44
C GLY A 175 -9.31 -17.19 -6.31
N TYR A 176 -9.36 -17.40 -7.62
CA TYR A 176 -8.86 -16.42 -8.59
C TYR A 176 -9.99 -15.92 -9.49
N CYS A 177 -10.10 -14.61 -9.64
CA CYS A 177 -10.95 -14.02 -10.66
C CYS A 177 -10.12 -13.14 -11.60
N GLN A 178 -10.48 -13.17 -12.88
CA GLN A 178 -9.85 -12.33 -13.90
C GLN A 178 -9.94 -10.85 -13.53
N GLY A 179 -8.80 -10.16 -13.62
CA GLY A 179 -8.71 -8.74 -13.26
C GLY A 179 -8.04 -8.47 -11.91
N LEU A 180 -7.87 -9.46 -11.03
CA LEU A 180 -7.11 -9.29 -9.79
C LEU A 180 -5.70 -8.77 -10.03
N ALA A 181 -5.06 -9.14 -11.15
CA ALA A 181 -3.76 -8.63 -11.54
C ALA A 181 -3.71 -7.10 -11.58
N PHE A 182 -4.79 -6.43 -12.03
CA PHE A 182 -4.86 -4.97 -12.10
C PHE A 182 -4.91 -4.28 -10.73
N LEU A 183 -5.26 -5.01 -9.67
CA LEU A 183 -5.15 -4.53 -8.28
C LEU A 183 -3.74 -4.77 -7.75
N VAL A 184 -3.16 -5.92 -8.03
CA VAL A 184 -1.86 -6.33 -7.51
C VAL A 184 -0.69 -5.58 -8.17
N GLY A 185 -0.75 -5.36 -9.49
CA GLY A 185 0.31 -4.67 -10.23
C GLY A 185 0.66 -3.30 -9.64
N PRO A 186 -0.29 -2.37 -9.44
CA PRO A 186 -0.04 -1.10 -8.78
C PRO A 186 0.53 -1.23 -7.35
N LEU A 187 0.17 -2.26 -6.60
CA LEU A 187 0.77 -2.51 -5.28
C LEU A 187 2.25 -2.89 -5.41
N LEU A 188 2.58 -3.78 -6.33
CA LEU A 188 3.96 -4.22 -6.59
C LEU A 188 4.87 -3.11 -7.10
N MET A 189 4.33 -2.11 -7.79
CA MET A 189 5.08 -0.91 -8.16
C MET A 189 5.56 -0.09 -6.96
N HIS A 190 5.02 -0.32 -5.77
CA HIS A 190 5.27 0.49 -4.58
C HIS A 190 5.68 -0.30 -3.34
N MET A 191 5.62 -1.65 -3.37
CA MET A 191 6.00 -2.49 -2.24
C MET A 191 6.36 -3.91 -2.72
N PRO A 192 7.13 -4.67 -1.93
CA PRO A 192 7.41 -6.08 -2.20
C PRO A 192 6.14 -6.94 -2.19
N ASP A 193 6.23 -8.13 -2.78
CA ASP A 193 5.13 -9.07 -2.98
C ASP A 193 4.41 -9.50 -1.68
N LYS A 194 5.16 -9.79 -0.62
CA LYS A 194 4.60 -10.13 0.69
C LYS A 194 3.69 -9.03 1.23
N GLN A 195 4.14 -7.76 1.17
CA GLN A 195 3.35 -6.63 1.61
C GLN A 195 2.16 -6.35 0.69
N ALA A 196 2.34 -6.55 -0.62
CA ALA A 196 1.25 -6.44 -1.60
C ALA A 196 0.16 -7.46 -1.33
N PHE A 197 0.52 -8.72 -1.02
CA PHE A 197 -0.42 -9.74 -0.57
C PHE A 197 -1.18 -9.31 0.69
N CYS A 198 -0.47 -8.82 1.71
CA CYS A 198 -1.11 -8.37 2.94
C CYS A 198 -2.09 -7.21 2.71
N VAL A 199 -1.79 -6.28 1.79
CA VAL A 199 -2.71 -5.19 1.44
C VAL A 199 -3.91 -5.70 0.65
N LEU A 200 -3.72 -6.67 -0.24
CA LEU A 200 -4.79 -7.27 -1.03
C LEU A 200 -5.82 -8.00 -0.17
N VAL A 201 -5.36 -8.69 0.88
CA VAL A 201 -6.21 -9.46 1.81
C VAL A 201 -7.05 -8.56 2.74
N LYS A 202 -6.59 -7.33 3.01
CA LYS A 202 -7.26 -6.38 3.94
C LYS A 202 -8.27 -5.49 3.27
#